data_d25a717f6589c367088b6a7592a413ed
#
_entry.id   d25a717f6589c367088b6a7592a413ed
#
_cell.length_a   1.000
_cell.length_b   1.000
_cell.length_c   1.000
_cell.angle_alpha   90.00
_cell.angle_beta   90.00
_cell.angle_gamma   90.00
#
_symmetry.space_group_name_H-M   'P 1'
#
loop_
_entity.id
_entity.type
_entity.pdbx_description
1 polymer ?
#
loop_
_entity_poly.entity_id
_entity_poly.type
_entity_poly.pdbx_seq_one_letter_code
_entity_poly.pdbx_strand_id
1 'polypeptide(L)'
;MSSCFRTQISSRKLLILGDGACGKTSVLNVFTRGYFPETYEPTVFENYVHEISLDGRTVELSLWDTAGQEDFDRLRTLSYSDTHVILLCFSVESRDSLDNIESKWLDEILEYAPGVRILLVALKCDLREDEKTLQSLSRMQETPISYDEVSIIFLFFPFITYLL
;
A
#
# COMPACT_ATOMS: atom_id res chain seq x y z
N MET A 1 -21.02 -33.36 26.90
CA MET A 1 -20.03 -32.27 27.12
C MET A 1 -19.70 -31.67 25.77
N SER A 2 -20.33 -30.53 25.46
CA SER A 2 -20.16 -29.86 24.16
C SER A 2 -18.88 -29.07 24.22
N SER A 3 -17.85 -29.51 23.51
CA SER A 3 -16.60 -28.78 23.35
C SER A 3 -16.88 -27.54 22.52
N CYS A 4 -16.97 -26.40 23.19
CA CYS A 4 -17.04 -25.10 22.53
C CYS A 4 -15.67 -24.83 21.90
N PHE A 5 -15.52 -25.14 20.62
CA PHE A 5 -14.35 -24.70 19.83
C PHE A 5 -14.42 -23.17 19.75
N ARG A 6 -13.70 -22.51 20.66
CA ARG A 6 -13.40 -21.09 20.50
C ARG A 6 -12.57 -20.94 19.23
N THR A 7 -13.16 -20.46 18.14
CA THR A 7 -12.44 -20.05 16.95
C THR A 7 -11.43 -19.01 17.39
N GLN A 8 -10.15 -19.32 17.30
CA GLN A 8 -9.10 -18.39 17.68
C GLN A 8 -9.02 -17.32 16.61
N ILE A 9 -9.60 -16.15 16.90
CA ILE A 9 -9.48 -14.98 16.01
C ILE A 9 -8.07 -14.45 16.17
N SER A 10 -7.34 -14.37 15.06
CA SER A 10 -6.02 -13.72 15.04
C SER A 10 -6.17 -12.32 14.46
N SER A 11 -5.79 -11.31 15.22
CA SER A 11 -5.77 -9.93 14.72
C SER A 11 -4.43 -9.64 14.02
N ARG A 12 -4.49 -8.93 12.90
CA ARG A 12 -3.32 -8.48 12.13
C ARG A 12 -3.50 -7.03 11.72
N LYS A 13 -2.47 -6.23 11.94
CA LYS A 13 -2.41 -4.84 11.52
C LYS A 13 -1.66 -4.73 10.21
N LEU A 14 -2.29 -4.08 9.25
CA LEU A 14 -1.74 -3.75 7.94
C LEU A 14 -1.72 -2.23 7.82
N LEU A 15 -0.55 -1.68 7.54
CA LEU A 15 -0.32 -0.26 7.31
C LEU A 15 -0.09 -0.03 5.82
N ILE A 16 -0.79 0.95 5.22
CA ILE A 16 -0.59 1.30 3.82
C ILE A 16 0.14 2.64 3.72
N LEU A 17 1.23 2.66 2.96
CA LEU A 17 2.13 3.79 2.78
C LEU A 17 2.37 4.08 1.30
N GLY A 18 2.88 5.26 1.00
CA GLY A 18 3.21 5.72 -0.35
C GLY A 18 2.70 7.13 -0.60
N ASP A 19 3.08 7.70 -1.71
CA ASP A 19 2.81 9.10 -2.06
C ASP A 19 1.32 9.46 -2.08
N GLY A 20 1.02 10.75 -1.96
CA GLY A 20 -0.32 11.28 -2.16
C GLY A 20 -0.87 10.90 -3.53
N ALA A 21 -2.18 10.65 -3.61
CA ALA A 21 -2.89 10.32 -4.85
C ALA A 21 -2.42 9.05 -5.60
N CYS A 22 -1.52 8.22 -5.07
CA CYS A 22 -1.11 6.97 -5.73
C CYS A 22 -2.21 5.88 -5.72
N GLY A 23 -3.28 6.02 -4.91
CA GLY A 23 -4.44 5.12 -4.92
C GLY A 23 -4.61 4.25 -3.67
N LYS A 24 -3.91 4.51 -2.57
CA LYS A 24 -3.99 3.75 -1.31
C LYS A 24 -5.41 3.59 -0.78
N THR A 25 -6.09 4.71 -0.58
CA THR A 25 -7.48 4.77 -0.11
C THR A 25 -8.43 4.04 -1.05
N SER A 26 -8.21 4.15 -2.37
CA SER A 26 -9.06 3.49 -3.37
C SER A 26 -8.98 1.97 -3.26
N VAL A 27 -7.77 1.40 -3.12
CA VAL A 27 -7.61 -0.06 -2.97
C VAL A 27 -8.23 -0.57 -1.68
N LEU A 28 -8.12 0.18 -0.57
CA LEU A 28 -8.75 -0.19 0.69
C LEU A 28 -10.28 -0.09 0.63
N ASN A 29 -10.84 0.91 -0.05
CA ASN A 29 -12.28 1.02 -0.26
C ASN A 29 -12.82 -0.15 -1.12
N VAL A 30 -12.13 -0.51 -2.19
CA VAL A 30 -12.53 -1.68 -3.01
C VAL A 30 -12.47 -2.96 -2.17
N PHE A 31 -11.41 -3.15 -1.39
CA PHE A 31 -11.25 -4.34 -0.57
C PHE A 31 -12.30 -4.44 0.54
N THR A 32 -12.57 -3.34 1.26
CA THR A 32 -13.43 -3.36 2.45
C THR A 32 -14.91 -3.16 2.14
N ARG A 33 -15.23 -2.37 1.11
CA ARG A 33 -16.58 -1.89 0.81
C ARG A 33 -17.10 -2.34 -0.57
N GLY A 34 -16.22 -2.89 -1.42
CA GLY A 34 -16.57 -3.39 -2.75
C GLY A 34 -16.89 -2.30 -3.78
N TYR A 35 -16.53 -1.03 -3.54
CA TYR A 35 -16.71 0.04 -4.51
C TYR A 35 -15.45 0.86 -4.74
N PHE A 36 -15.27 1.38 -5.94
CA PHE A 36 -14.20 2.30 -6.29
C PHE A 36 -14.69 3.75 -6.13
N PRO A 37 -13.99 4.61 -5.35
CA PRO A 37 -14.40 6.00 -5.18
C PRO A 37 -14.23 6.80 -6.49
N GLU A 38 -15.28 7.48 -6.91
CA GLU A 38 -15.28 8.28 -8.15
C GLU A 38 -14.58 9.63 -7.97
N THR A 39 -14.51 10.12 -6.75
CA THR A 39 -13.92 11.42 -6.41
C THR A 39 -12.69 11.22 -5.55
N TYR A 40 -11.61 11.90 -5.90
CA TYR A 40 -10.43 11.96 -5.06
C TYR A 40 -10.66 12.88 -3.86
N GLU A 41 -10.56 12.34 -2.67
CA GLU A 41 -10.52 13.10 -1.42
C GLU A 41 -9.20 12.81 -0.72
N PRO A 42 -8.41 13.86 -0.33
CA PRO A 42 -7.18 13.66 0.39
C PRO A 42 -7.44 12.98 1.74
N THR A 43 -6.78 11.84 1.97
CA THR A 43 -6.83 11.13 3.25
C THR A 43 -5.90 11.81 4.23
N VAL A 44 -6.37 12.02 5.46
CA VAL A 44 -5.50 12.37 6.58
C VAL A 44 -5.07 11.09 7.31
N PHE A 45 -6.06 10.36 7.79
CA PHE A 45 -5.89 9.07 8.45
C PHE A 45 -7.25 8.37 8.56
N GLU A 46 -7.31 7.11 8.17
CA GLU A 46 -8.51 6.27 8.37
C GLU A 46 -8.11 4.87 8.86
N ASN A 47 -8.99 4.27 9.64
CA ASN A 47 -8.81 2.92 10.15
C ASN A 47 -10.06 2.09 9.87
N TYR A 48 -9.86 0.90 9.29
CA TYR A 48 -10.93 -0.05 8.99
C TYR A 48 -10.63 -1.38 9.68
N VAL A 49 -11.66 -2.04 10.16
CA VAL A 49 -11.57 -3.43 10.63
C VAL A 49 -12.36 -4.31 9.67
N HIS A 50 -11.71 -5.32 9.12
CA HIS A 50 -12.30 -6.25 8.17
C HIS A 50 -11.96 -7.69 8.54
N GLU A 51 -12.98 -8.55 8.64
CA GLU A 51 -12.78 -9.96 8.91
C GLU A 51 -12.67 -10.77 7.61
N ILE A 52 -11.64 -11.59 7.53
CA ILE A 52 -11.47 -12.53 6.42
C ILE A 52 -11.39 -13.96 6.94
N SER A 53 -11.87 -14.91 6.13
CA SER A 53 -11.71 -16.33 6.40
C SER A 53 -10.57 -16.88 5.54
N LEU A 54 -9.51 -17.36 6.19
CA LEU A 54 -8.34 -17.94 5.55
C LEU A 54 -8.09 -19.33 6.11
N ASP A 55 -8.11 -20.35 5.28
CA ASP A 55 -7.89 -21.75 5.65
C ASP A 55 -8.73 -22.20 6.85
N GLY A 56 -10.01 -21.79 6.88
CA GLY A 56 -10.94 -22.12 7.96
C GLY A 56 -10.68 -21.40 9.28
N ARG A 57 -9.84 -20.39 9.28
CA ARG A 57 -9.57 -19.51 10.43
C ARG A 57 -10.08 -18.10 10.14
N THR A 58 -10.64 -17.46 11.14
CA THR A 58 -11.02 -16.05 11.06
C THR A 58 -9.83 -15.18 11.42
N VAL A 59 -9.48 -14.26 10.52
CA VAL A 59 -8.47 -13.24 10.74
C VAL A 59 -9.12 -11.87 10.70
N GLU A 60 -8.95 -11.12 11.76
CA GLU A 60 -9.34 -9.72 11.85
C GLU A 60 -8.20 -8.85 11.31
N LEU A 61 -8.44 -8.14 10.22
CA LEU A 61 -7.49 -7.19 9.64
C LEU A 61 -7.83 -5.78 10.11
N SER A 62 -6.88 -5.17 10.81
CA SER A 62 -6.90 -3.74 11.11
C SER A 62 -6.11 -3.02 10.01
N LEU A 63 -6.81 -2.32 9.12
CA LEU A 63 -6.27 -1.64 7.95
C LEU A 63 -6.11 -0.16 8.26
N TRP A 64 -4.87 0.34 8.18
CA TRP A 64 -4.51 1.70 8.54
C TRP A 64 -4.13 2.48 7.30
N ASP A 65 -5.04 3.36 6.84
CA ASP A 65 -4.83 4.26 5.71
C ASP A 65 -4.20 5.56 6.16
N THR A 66 -3.10 5.94 5.53
CA THR A 66 -2.33 7.12 5.93
C THR A 66 -2.13 8.10 4.78
N ALA A 67 -2.02 9.37 5.12
CA ALA A 67 -1.65 10.41 4.17
C ALA A 67 -0.22 10.20 3.64
N GLY A 68 -0.04 10.46 2.33
CA GLY A 68 1.29 10.46 1.71
C GLY A 68 1.99 11.82 1.74
N GLN A 69 1.25 12.89 2.07
CA GLN A 69 1.78 14.26 2.12
C GLN A 69 2.66 14.48 3.36
N GLU A 70 3.68 15.33 3.21
CA GLU A 70 4.69 15.65 4.24
C GLU A 70 4.09 16.35 5.46
N ASP A 71 3.03 17.10 5.27
CA ASP A 71 2.31 17.80 6.34
C ASP A 71 1.82 16.84 7.44
N PHE A 72 1.65 15.57 7.11
CA PHE A 72 1.15 14.53 8.01
C PHE A 72 2.23 13.56 8.52
N ASP A 73 3.51 13.80 8.26
CA ASP A 73 4.61 12.91 8.66
C ASP A 73 4.56 12.57 10.16
N ARG A 74 4.35 13.58 11.02
CA ARG A 74 4.25 13.37 12.48
C ARG A 74 3.07 12.49 12.88
N LEU A 75 1.94 12.62 12.20
CA LEU A 75 0.76 11.80 12.48
C LEU A 75 0.96 10.37 11.97
N ARG A 76 1.57 10.24 10.79
CA ARG A 76 1.84 8.95 10.17
C ARG A 76 2.78 8.10 11.03
N THR A 77 3.83 8.70 11.64
CA THR A 77 4.78 7.94 12.46
C THR A 77 4.12 7.26 13.66
N LEU A 78 3.02 7.77 14.19
CA LEU A 78 2.25 7.12 15.24
C LEU A 78 1.57 5.83 14.80
N SER A 79 1.44 5.62 13.48
CA SER A 79 0.76 4.45 12.92
C SER A 79 1.66 3.23 12.79
N TYR A 80 2.97 3.33 12.99
CA TYR A 80 3.91 2.22 12.78
C TYR A 80 3.88 1.15 13.88
N SER A 81 3.51 1.52 15.12
CA SER A 81 3.51 0.59 16.25
C SER A 81 2.65 -0.64 15.98
N ASP A 82 3.15 -1.82 16.35
CA ASP A 82 2.46 -3.10 16.25
C ASP A 82 2.03 -3.50 14.82
N THR A 83 2.66 -2.93 13.80
CA THR A 83 2.37 -3.26 12.40
C THR A 83 2.94 -4.63 12.06
N HIS A 84 2.12 -5.49 11.42
CA HIS A 84 2.51 -6.83 11.01
C HIS A 84 2.98 -6.89 9.55
N VAL A 85 2.38 -6.06 8.68
CA VAL A 85 2.71 -5.95 7.26
C VAL A 85 2.52 -4.51 6.82
N ILE A 86 3.41 -4.04 5.97
CA ILE A 86 3.31 -2.74 5.29
C ILE A 86 3.02 -2.98 3.81
N LEU A 87 1.96 -2.37 3.29
CA LEU A 87 1.77 -2.20 1.84
C LEU A 87 2.42 -0.88 1.44
N LEU A 88 3.52 -0.95 0.72
CA LEU A 88 4.23 0.22 0.21
C LEU A 88 3.83 0.42 -1.25
N CYS A 89 3.09 1.49 -1.52
CA CYS A 89 2.38 1.71 -2.78
C CYS A 89 3.01 2.81 -3.62
N PHE A 90 3.02 2.60 -4.93
CA PHE A 90 3.33 3.61 -5.92
C PHE A 90 2.32 3.54 -7.08
N SER A 91 2.22 4.59 -7.89
CA SER A 91 1.39 4.62 -9.10
C SER A 91 2.25 4.36 -10.34
N VAL A 92 1.78 3.49 -11.25
CA VAL A 92 2.52 3.18 -12.50
C VAL A 92 2.67 4.38 -13.43
N GLU A 93 1.86 5.42 -13.27
CA GLU A 93 1.93 6.66 -14.04
C GLU A 93 2.85 7.72 -13.43
N SER A 94 3.40 7.50 -12.23
CA SER A 94 4.20 8.49 -11.50
C SER A 94 5.58 7.95 -11.17
N ARG A 95 6.58 8.40 -11.92
CA ARG A 95 7.99 8.08 -11.70
C ARG A 95 8.43 8.51 -10.31
N ASP A 96 8.05 9.73 -9.90
CA ASP A 96 8.37 10.28 -8.58
C ASP A 96 7.88 9.35 -7.46
N SER A 97 6.68 8.77 -7.60
CA SER A 97 6.13 7.88 -6.58
C SER A 97 6.93 6.57 -6.44
N LEU A 98 7.58 6.10 -7.50
CA LEU A 98 8.50 4.96 -7.46
C LEU A 98 9.84 5.37 -6.85
N ASP A 99 10.42 6.49 -7.27
CA ASP A 99 11.71 6.98 -6.78
C ASP A 99 11.64 7.31 -5.28
N ASN A 100 10.48 7.78 -4.80
CA ASN A 100 10.22 8.02 -3.38
C ASN A 100 10.15 6.72 -2.54
N ILE A 101 10.00 5.54 -3.15
CA ILE A 101 10.12 4.28 -2.43
C ILE A 101 11.48 4.18 -1.77
N GLU A 102 12.55 4.43 -2.53
CA GLU A 102 13.93 4.34 -2.04
C GLU A 102 14.34 5.60 -1.25
N SER A 103 14.06 6.79 -1.79
CA SER A 103 14.57 8.05 -1.25
C SER A 103 13.86 8.56 0.01
N LYS A 104 12.64 8.04 0.31
CA LYS A 104 11.82 8.49 1.44
C LYS A 104 11.26 7.34 2.25
N TRP A 105 10.47 6.46 1.61
CA TRP A 105 9.62 5.52 2.32
C TRP A 105 10.39 4.40 3.00
N LEU A 106 11.42 3.87 2.38
CA LEU A 106 12.22 2.79 2.99
C LEU A 106 12.98 3.29 4.21
N ASP A 107 13.54 4.49 4.17
CA ASP A 107 14.22 5.08 5.32
C ASP A 107 13.25 5.27 6.49
N GLU A 108 12.06 5.80 6.24
CA GLU A 108 11.03 5.97 7.26
C GLU A 108 10.59 4.62 7.86
N ILE A 109 10.38 3.59 7.03
CA ILE A 109 10.02 2.24 7.51
C ILE A 109 11.14 1.64 8.37
N LEU A 110 12.38 1.76 7.95
CA LEU A 110 13.52 1.23 8.68
C LEU A 110 13.72 1.92 10.04
N GLU A 111 13.37 3.20 10.13
CA GLU A 111 13.42 3.96 11.38
C GLU A 111 12.30 3.57 12.36
N TYR A 112 11.04 3.52 11.87
CA TYR A 112 9.87 3.40 12.77
C TYR A 112 9.31 1.98 12.89
N ALA A 113 9.62 1.08 11.95
CA ALA A 113 9.15 -0.31 11.96
C ALA A 113 10.24 -1.30 11.46
N PRO A 114 11.42 -1.34 12.09
CA PRO A 114 12.50 -2.21 11.64
C PRO A 114 12.07 -3.69 11.68
N GLY A 115 12.31 -4.41 10.59
CA GLY A 115 12.01 -5.83 10.48
C GLY A 115 10.56 -6.19 10.17
N VAL A 116 9.68 -5.23 9.95
CA VAL A 116 8.31 -5.47 9.46
C VAL A 116 8.39 -5.93 8.00
N ARG A 117 7.50 -6.85 7.62
CA ARG A 117 7.39 -7.32 6.23
C ARG A 117 6.82 -6.22 5.36
N ILE A 118 7.47 -5.96 4.23
CA ILE A 118 7.06 -4.98 3.24
C ILE A 118 6.58 -5.72 2.00
N LEU A 119 5.40 -5.33 1.51
CA LEU A 119 4.86 -5.73 0.23
C LEU A 119 4.78 -4.49 -0.65
N LEU A 120 5.60 -4.44 -1.71
CA LEU A 120 5.55 -3.36 -2.70
C LEU A 120 4.39 -3.60 -3.66
N VAL A 121 3.56 -2.57 -3.85
CA VAL A 121 2.32 -2.67 -4.61
C VAL A 121 2.27 -1.59 -5.68
N ALA A 122 2.23 -2.02 -6.96
CA ALA A 122 1.96 -1.12 -8.06
C ALA A 122 0.46 -0.87 -8.19
N LEU A 123 0.05 0.37 -8.16
CA LEU A 123 -1.34 0.78 -8.28
C LEU A 123 -1.60 1.46 -9.63
N LYS A 124 -2.89 1.51 -10.03
CA LYS A 124 -3.36 2.07 -11.30
C LYS A 124 -2.75 1.37 -12.52
N CYS A 125 -2.57 0.05 -12.46
CA CYS A 125 -1.92 -0.73 -13.53
C CYS A 125 -2.68 -0.69 -14.87
N ASP A 126 -3.98 -0.38 -14.85
CA ASP A 126 -4.82 -0.09 -16.00
C ASP A 126 -4.29 1.10 -16.83
N LEU A 127 -3.62 2.05 -16.21
CA LEU A 127 -3.06 3.22 -16.90
C LEU A 127 -1.84 2.91 -17.77
N ARG A 128 -1.28 1.71 -17.70
CA ARG A 128 -0.20 1.29 -18.62
C ARG A 128 -0.64 1.26 -20.09
N GLU A 129 -1.93 1.01 -20.31
CA GLU A 129 -2.52 0.90 -21.66
C GLU A 129 -3.49 2.07 -21.98
N ASP A 130 -3.69 3.01 -21.04
CA ASP A 130 -4.57 4.15 -21.26
C ASP A 130 -3.93 5.17 -22.20
N GLU A 131 -4.58 5.43 -23.35
CA GLU A 131 -4.07 6.33 -24.38
C GLU A 131 -3.80 7.75 -23.87
N LYS A 132 -4.64 8.27 -22.99
CA LYS A 132 -4.49 9.64 -22.46
C LYS A 132 -3.27 9.73 -21.55
N THR A 133 -3.08 8.73 -20.70
CA THR A 133 -1.92 8.61 -19.81
C THR A 133 -0.63 8.48 -20.63
N LEU A 134 -0.62 7.60 -21.64
CA LEU A 134 0.52 7.43 -22.54
C LEU A 134 0.89 8.71 -23.28
N GLN A 135 -0.09 9.44 -23.79
CA GLN A 135 0.14 10.74 -24.44
C GLN A 135 0.69 11.79 -23.47
N SER A 136 0.18 11.81 -22.23
CA SER A 136 0.63 12.74 -21.20
C SER A 136 2.08 12.49 -20.82
N LEU A 137 2.43 11.24 -20.52
CA LEU A 137 3.79 10.82 -20.15
C LEU A 137 4.77 11.03 -21.30
N SER A 138 4.38 10.73 -22.53
CA SER A 138 5.20 10.97 -23.73
C SER A 138 5.60 12.43 -23.89
N ARG A 139 4.74 13.39 -23.52
CA ARG A 139 5.08 14.84 -23.56
C ARG A 139 6.16 15.19 -22.54
N MET A 140 6.26 14.45 -21.45
CA MET A 140 7.30 14.58 -20.42
C MET A 140 8.53 13.71 -20.71
N GLN A 141 8.55 12.99 -21.84
CA GLN A 141 9.57 12.00 -22.20
C GLN A 141 9.64 10.83 -21.23
N GLU A 142 8.51 10.49 -20.64
CA GLU A 142 8.34 9.37 -19.70
C GLU A 142 7.47 8.27 -20.30
N THR A 143 7.53 7.10 -19.67
CA THR A 143 6.68 5.94 -19.95
C THR A 143 6.13 5.39 -18.64
N PRO A 144 4.98 4.70 -18.65
CA PRO A 144 4.51 4.01 -17.45
C PRO A 144 5.55 3.03 -16.92
N ILE A 145 5.61 2.89 -15.61
CA ILE A 145 6.54 2.01 -14.94
C ILE A 145 6.24 0.55 -15.32
N SER A 146 7.26 -0.14 -15.84
CA SER A 146 7.17 -1.54 -16.29
C SER A 146 7.40 -2.53 -15.15
N TYR A 147 7.06 -3.81 -15.40
CA TYR A 147 7.36 -4.90 -14.48
C TYR A 147 8.87 -5.11 -14.28
N ASP A 148 9.65 -4.95 -15.36
CA ASP A 148 11.09 -5.18 -15.33
C ASP A 148 11.79 -4.14 -14.46
N GLU A 149 11.37 -2.88 -14.52
CA GLU A 149 11.91 -1.81 -13.68
C GLU A 149 11.66 -2.07 -12.19
N VAL A 150 10.45 -2.50 -11.84
CA VAL A 150 10.13 -2.85 -10.46
C VAL A 150 10.93 -4.06 -9.99
N SER A 151 11.11 -5.06 -10.86
CA SER A 151 11.88 -6.26 -10.53
C SER A 151 13.34 -5.97 -10.17
N ILE A 152 13.92 -4.90 -10.72
CA ILE A 152 15.29 -4.48 -10.39
C ILE A 152 15.39 -4.02 -8.92
N ILE A 153 14.36 -3.38 -8.37
CA ILE A 153 14.35 -2.92 -6.97
C ILE A 153 14.57 -4.10 -6.01
N PHE A 154 14.05 -5.29 -6.33
CA PHE A 154 14.22 -6.49 -5.48
C PHE A 154 15.62 -7.05 -5.45
N LEU A 155 16.43 -6.79 -6.47
CA LEU A 155 17.85 -7.17 -6.44
C LEU A 155 18.61 -6.40 -5.35
N PHE A 156 18.16 -5.18 -5.04
CA PHE A 156 18.79 -4.33 -4.02
C PHE A 156 18.12 -4.49 -2.64
N PHE A 157 16.82 -4.84 -2.61
CA PHE A 157 16.03 -4.94 -1.38
C PHE A 157 15.34 -6.30 -1.24
N PRO A 158 16.08 -7.40 -1.00
CA PRO A 158 15.54 -8.77 -1.00
C PRO A 158 14.55 -9.06 0.13
N PHE A 159 14.39 -8.16 1.09
CA PHE A 159 13.40 -8.25 2.17
C PHE A 159 12.01 -7.71 1.78
N ILE A 160 11.88 -7.15 0.58
CA ILE A 160 10.61 -6.68 0.03
C ILE A 160 10.00 -7.81 -0.80
N THR A 161 8.71 -8.07 -0.65
CA THR A 161 7.92 -8.89 -1.57
C THR A 161 7.08 -7.96 -2.45
N TYR A 162 6.69 -8.37 -3.65
CA TYR A 162 5.92 -7.50 -4.55
C TYR A 162 4.61 -8.12 -5.02
N LEU A 163 3.66 -7.25 -5.34
CA LEU A 163 2.41 -7.54 -6.05
C LEU A 163 2.27 -6.51 -7.18
N LEU A 164 2.25 -7.00 -8.41
CA LEU A 164 2.19 -6.19 -9.63
C LEU A 164 0.92 -6.44 -10.42
#